data_cc0194db6432834caf5e9994321e8f17
#
_entry.id   cc0194db6432834caf5e9994321e8f17
#
_cell.length_a   1.000
_cell.length_b   1.000
_cell.length_c   1.000
_cell.angle_alpha   90.00
_cell.angle_beta   90.00
_cell.angle_gamma   90.00
#
_symmetry.space_group_name_H-M   'P 1'
#
loop_
_entity.id
_entity.type
_entity.pdbx_description
1 polymer ?
#
loop_
_entity_poly.entity_id
_entity_poly.type
_entity_poly.pdbx_seq_one_letter_code
_entity_poly.pdbx_strand_id
1 'polypeptide(L)'
;MNLAIRYLVFSGVAAAALSAQDVAIKGETVYTMAGAPIRDGVVIIHNGKVERVGPASQLTIPGGYQTLAAKTVTPGLVDAHSAVGLAGYLNDPGDQDQLELSAAVQPELRALDAYDPQERLIEWVRSFGVTTMNTGHSPGALISGQTMIVKTVGHTADEAAIPRLPFR
;
A
#
# COMPACT_ATOMS: atom_id res chain seq x y z
N MET A 1 36.92 -30.10 44.01
CA MET A 1 35.46 -30.27 43.73
C MET A 1 34.92 -28.89 43.46
N ASN A 2 35.05 -28.45 42.17
CA ASN A 2 34.77 -27.08 41.78
C ASN A 2 33.43 -27.00 41.08
N LEU A 3 32.50 -26.27 41.74
CA LEU A 3 31.15 -26.04 41.23
C LEU A 3 31.19 -24.82 40.31
N ALA A 4 31.12 -25.06 38.99
CA ALA A 4 31.02 -24.00 38.00
C ALA A 4 29.56 -23.51 37.89
N ILE A 5 29.30 -22.33 38.38
CA ILE A 5 28.01 -21.64 38.24
C ILE A 5 27.94 -21.09 36.80
N ARG A 6 27.08 -21.68 35.98
CA ARG A 6 26.74 -21.18 34.64
C ARG A 6 25.69 -20.04 34.77
N TYR A 7 26.10 -18.81 34.56
CA TYR A 7 25.19 -17.69 34.36
C TYR A 7 24.56 -17.79 32.97
N LEU A 8 23.28 -18.11 32.93
CA LEU A 8 22.47 -18.04 31.74
C LEU A 8 22.05 -16.55 31.55
N VAL A 9 22.74 -15.85 30.66
CA VAL A 9 22.34 -14.49 30.25
C VAL A 9 21.14 -14.62 29.29
N PHE A 10 19.96 -14.34 29.82
CA PHE A 10 18.75 -14.22 29.03
C PHE A 10 18.78 -12.84 28.35
N SER A 11 19.28 -12.78 27.14
CA SER A 11 19.16 -11.57 26.28
C SER A 11 17.72 -11.44 25.84
N GLY A 12 16.94 -10.67 26.58
CA GLY A 12 15.61 -10.26 26.19
C GLY A 12 15.71 -9.34 24.96
N VAL A 13 15.43 -9.85 23.79
CA VAL A 13 15.20 -9.03 22.61
C VAL A 13 13.88 -8.31 22.86
N ALA A 14 13.98 -7.04 23.25
CA ALA A 14 12.82 -6.13 23.27
C ALA A 14 12.39 -5.96 21.81
N ALA A 15 11.34 -6.66 21.41
CA ALA A 15 10.63 -6.37 20.17
C ALA A 15 10.08 -4.94 20.30
N ALA A 16 10.78 -3.97 19.70
CA ALA A 16 10.23 -2.63 19.51
C ALA A 16 8.98 -2.82 18.66
N ALA A 17 7.81 -2.72 19.25
CA ALA A 17 6.57 -2.63 18.51
C ALA A 17 6.72 -1.42 17.57
N LEU A 18 6.77 -1.66 16.27
CA LEU A 18 6.64 -0.61 15.25
C LEU A 18 5.20 -0.08 15.35
N SER A 19 4.99 0.81 16.32
CA SER A 19 3.75 1.57 16.36
C SER A 19 3.74 2.47 15.14
N ALA A 20 2.65 2.44 14.39
CA ALA A 20 2.45 3.35 13.27
C ALA A 20 2.67 4.78 13.80
N GLN A 21 3.58 5.52 13.15
CA GLN A 21 3.93 6.86 13.57
C GLN A 21 2.71 7.78 13.46
N ASP A 22 2.43 8.54 14.51
CA ASP A 22 1.39 9.54 14.51
C ASP A 22 1.85 10.76 13.70
N VAL A 23 1.06 11.13 12.68
CA VAL A 23 1.42 12.15 11.70
C VAL A 23 0.31 13.18 11.56
N ALA A 24 0.69 14.45 11.48
CA ALA A 24 -0.18 15.53 11.06
C ALA A 24 0.34 16.13 9.74
N ILE A 25 -0.53 16.25 8.74
CA ILE A 25 -0.17 16.83 7.45
C ILE A 25 -0.89 18.17 7.31
N LYS A 26 -0.13 19.26 7.21
CA LYS A 26 -0.64 20.61 6.91
C LYS A 26 -0.60 20.84 5.41
N GLY A 27 -1.73 21.25 4.83
CA GLY A 27 -1.83 21.60 3.42
C GLY A 27 -2.35 23.02 3.21
N GLU A 28 -1.73 23.79 2.31
CA GLU A 28 -2.36 25.04 1.85
C GLU A 28 -3.74 24.76 1.25
N THR A 29 -3.88 23.62 0.59
CA THR A 29 -5.16 23.09 0.10
C THR A 29 -5.22 21.58 0.34
N VAL A 30 -6.28 21.11 1.00
CA VAL A 30 -6.56 19.68 1.24
C VAL A 30 -7.79 19.28 0.45
N TYR A 31 -7.63 18.34 -0.47
CA TYR A 31 -8.71 17.73 -1.24
C TYR A 31 -9.12 16.43 -0.56
N THR A 32 -10.27 16.41 0.09
CA THR A 32 -10.80 15.19 0.76
C THR A 32 -11.50 14.24 -0.21
N MET A 33 -11.82 14.71 -1.40
CA MET A 33 -12.68 14.06 -2.42
C MET A 33 -14.11 13.78 -1.93
N ALA A 34 -14.46 14.26 -0.73
CA ALA A 34 -15.82 14.13 -0.15
C ALA A 34 -16.57 15.46 -0.08
N GLY A 35 -16.03 16.52 -0.66
CA GLY A 35 -16.63 17.86 -0.67
C GLY A 35 -15.68 18.92 -1.21
N ALA A 36 -15.98 20.19 -0.92
CA ALA A 36 -15.14 21.30 -1.36
C ALA A 36 -13.72 21.21 -0.74
N PRO A 37 -12.68 21.67 -1.47
CA PRO A 37 -11.32 21.73 -0.93
C PRO A 37 -11.25 22.61 0.32
N ILE A 38 -10.46 22.14 1.31
CA ILE A 38 -10.23 22.86 2.56
C ILE A 38 -8.96 23.69 2.40
N ARG A 39 -9.08 25.01 2.52
CA ARG A 39 -7.94 25.92 2.57
C ARG A 39 -7.32 25.90 3.97
N ASP A 40 -5.97 25.96 4.02
CA ASP A 40 -5.20 25.86 5.27
C ASP A 40 -5.69 24.68 6.12
N GLY A 41 -5.67 23.49 5.51
CA GLY A 41 -6.21 22.28 6.10
C GLY A 41 -5.17 21.45 6.84
N VAL A 42 -5.66 20.64 7.78
CA VAL A 42 -4.85 19.66 8.52
C VAL A 42 -5.49 18.28 8.41
N VAL A 43 -4.67 17.27 8.14
CA VAL A 43 -5.03 15.85 8.22
C VAL A 43 -4.30 15.25 9.41
N ILE A 44 -5.03 14.69 10.37
CA ILE A 44 -4.49 14.01 11.55
C ILE A 44 -4.59 12.51 11.33
N ILE A 45 -3.45 11.84 11.42
CA ILE A 45 -3.31 10.40 11.24
C ILE A 45 -2.83 9.81 12.56
N HIS A 46 -3.61 8.89 13.13
CA HIS A 46 -3.31 8.18 14.36
C HIS A 46 -3.37 6.66 14.12
N ASN A 47 -2.35 5.94 14.57
CA ASN A 47 -2.26 4.49 14.35
C ASN A 47 -2.47 4.07 12.88
N GLY A 48 -1.91 4.82 11.92
CA GLY A 48 -2.01 4.54 10.49
C GLY A 48 -3.39 4.82 9.86
N LYS A 49 -4.30 5.47 10.58
CA LYS A 49 -5.64 5.81 10.08
C LYS A 49 -5.88 7.31 10.15
N VAL A 50 -6.57 7.85 9.14
CA VAL A 50 -7.04 9.22 9.17
C VAL A 50 -8.09 9.35 10.27
N GLU A 51 -7.76 10.12 11.30
CA GLU A 51 -8.65 10.37 12.45
C GLU A 51 -9.52 11.60 12.22
N ARG A 52 -8.90 12.71 11.80
CA ARG A 52 -9.60 13.98 11.58
C ARG A 52 -9.02 14.72 10.38
N VAL A 53 -9.88 15.45 9.69
CA VAL A 53 -9.51 16.37 8.61
C VAL A 53 -10.35 17.63 8.77
N GLY A 54 -9.73 18.81 8.64
CA GLY A 54 -10.44 20.07 8.72
C GLY A 54 -9.53 21.29 8.61
N PRO A 55 -10.07 22.51 8.72
CA PRO A 55 -9.29 23.73 8.74
C PRO A 55 -8.34 23.76 9.94
N ALA A 56 -7.13 24.29 9.78
CA ALA A 56 -6.14 24.42 10.85
C ALA A 56 -6.63 25.26 12.04
N SER A 57 -7.54 26.21 11.79
CA SER A 57 -8.16 27.03 12.83
C SER A 57 -9.10 26.24 13.76
N GLN A 58 -9.54 25.05 13.33
CA GLN A 58 -10.49 24.20 14.08
C GLN A 58 -9.87 22.92 14.64
N LEU A 59 -8.65 22.60 14.24
CA LEU A 59 -7.96 21.36 14.64
C LEU A 59 -6.65 21.67 15.35
N THR A 60 -6.54 21.19 16.57
CA THR A 60 -5.25 21.20 17.31
C THR A 60 -4.50 19.91 17.04
N ILE A 61 -3.26 20.01 16.60
CA ILE A 61 -2.36 18.86 16.45
C ILE A 61 -1.90 18.43 17.84
N PRO A 62 -2.11 17.16 18.24
CA PRO A 62 -1.65 16.69 19.54
C PRO A 62 -0.12 16.73 19.65
N GLY A 63 0.38 16.83 20.88
CA GLY A 63 1.82 16.75 21.12
C GLY A 63 2.40 15.40 20.73
N GLY A 64 3.64 15.40 20.21
CA GLY A 64 4.33 14.17 19.81
C GLY A 64 4.07 13.73 18.36
N TYR A 65 3.16 14.38 17.64
CA TYR A 65 2.92 14.08 16.22
C TYR A 65 4.04 14.62 15.35
N GLN A 66 4.50 13.81 14.40
CA GLN A 66 5.34 14.30 13.31
C GLN A 66 4.51 15.22 12.41
N THR A 67 4.96 16.45 12.20
CA THR A 67 4.24 17.39 11.33
C THR A 67 4.93 17.52 9.99
N LEU A 68 4.18 17.25 8.91
CA LEU A 68 4.58 17.45 7.53
C LEU A 68 3.82 18.65 6.95
N ALA A 69 4.42 19.34 5.98
CA ALA A 69 3.78 20.44 5.27
C ALA A 69 3.86 20.24 3.76
N ALA A 70 2.77 20.55 3.06
CA ALA A 70 2.67 20.47 1.63
C ALA A 70 1.77 21.58 1.07
N LYS A 71 1.99 21.96 -0.20
CA LYS A 71 1.06 22.89 -0.88
C LYS A 71 -0.30 22.24 -1.11
N THR A 72 -0.28 21.00 -1.57
CA THR A 72 -1.50 20.25 -1.88
C THR A 72 -1.45 18.89 -1.20
N VAL A 73 -2.54 18.53 -0.54
CA VAL A 73 -2.74 17.22 0.08
C VAL A 73 -3.95 16.57 -0.54
N THR A 74 -3.78 15.34 -1.01
CA THR A 74 -4.85 14.50 -1.60
C THR A 74 -4.81 13.12 -0.97
N PRO A 75 -5.89 12.33 -1.04
CA PRO A 75 -5.81 10.89 -0.86
C PRO A 75 -4.83 10.29 -1.86
N GLY A 76 -4.29 9.12 -1.55
CA GLY A 76 -3.48 8.37 -2.50
C GLY A 76 -4.26 8.04 -3.77
N LEU A 77 -3.56 8.03 -4.90
CA LEU A 77 -4.15 7.71 -6.19
C LEU A 77 -4.51 6.23 -6.27
N VAL A 78 -5.59 5.94 -6.99
CA VAL A 78 -6.03 4.58 -7.30
C VAL A 78 -5.84 4.35 -8.80
N ASP A 79 -5.02 3.38 -9.16
CA ASP A 79 -4.88 2.92 -10.54
C ASP A 79 -5.97 1.87 -10.82
N ALA A 80 -6.86 2.18 -11.76
CA ALA A 80 -8.02 1.35 -12.04
C ALA A 80 -7.69 0.11 -12.88
N HIS A 81 -6.55 0.09 -13.58
CA HIS A 81 -6.07 -1.05 -14.34
C HIS A 81 -4.56 -0.99 -14.53
N SER A 82 -3.87 -2.03 -14.09
CA SER A 82 -2.41 -2.15 -14.13
C SER A 82 -2.01 -3.60 -14.36
N ALA A 83 -0.79 -3.82 -14.85
CA ALA A 83 -0.10 -5.11 -14.83
C ALA A 83 1.10 -5.11 -13.87
N VAL A 84 1.27 -4.03 -13.08
CA VAL A 84 2.38 -3.92 -12.14
C VAL A 84 2.27 -5.00 -11.06
N GLY A 85 3.39 -5.67 -10.79
CA GLY A 85 3.45 -6.84 -9.92
C GLY A 85 3.24 -8.17 -10.65
N LEU A 86 2.84 -8.14 -11.95
CA LEU A 86 2.77 -9.29 -12.84
C LEU A 86 3.74 -9.12 -14.03
N ALA A 87 4.15 -7.89 -14.31
CA ALA A 87 5.15 -7.55 -15.33
C ALA A 87 6.40 -7.02 -14.64
N GLY A 88 7.55 -7.65 -14.89
CA GLY A 88 8.83 -7.22 -14.36
C GLY A 88 9.38 -5.97 -15.04
N TYR A 89 10.09 -5.13 -14.32
CA TYR A 89 10.58 -3.84 -14.77
C TYR A 89 11.67 -3.92 -15.86
N LEU A 90 12.36 -5.06 -15.96
CA LEU A 90 13.38 -5.30 -16.99
C LEU A 90 12.80 -5.77 -18.31
N ASN A 91 11.51 -6.08 -18.37
CA ASN A 91 10.85 -6.66 -19.52
C ASN A 91 11.53 -7.95 -20.02
N ASP A 92 12.06 -8.75 -19.08
CA ASP A 92 12.61 -10.07 -19.36
C ASP A 92 11.46 -11.07 -19.60
N PRO A 93 11.51 -11.92 -20.63
CA PRO A 93 10.44 -12.91 -20.88
C PRO A 93 10.13 -13.84 -19.70
N GLY A 94 11.10 -14.12 -18.83
CA GLY A 94 10.93 -14.94 -17.64
C GLY A 94 10.26 -14.23 -16.47
N ASP A 95 9.97 -12.91 -16.60
CA ASP A 95 9.41 -12.06 -15.58
C ASP A 95 8.17 -11.31 -16.13
N GLN A 96 7.35 -12.04 -16.93
CA GLN A 96 6.19 -11.49 -17.63
C GLN A 96 4.97 -12.38 -17.45
N ASP A 97 4.43 -12.38 -16.21
CA ASP A 97 3.28 -13.21 -15.81
C ASP A 97 1.92 -12.55 -16.10
N GLN A 98 1.93 -11.38 -16.75
CA GLN A 98 0.71 -10.64 -17.06
C GLN A 98 -0.09 -11.21 -18.23
N LEU A 99 0.44 -12.20 -18.96
CA LEU A 99 -0.23 -12.74 -20.14
C LEU A 99 0.02 -14.23 -20.30
N GLU A 100 -1.07 -15.01 -20.26
CA GLU A 100 -1.08 -16.44 -20.59
C GLU A 100 -1.76 -16.65 -21.95
N LEU A 101 -1.07 -17.32 -22.87
CA LEU A 101 -1.48 -17.48 -24.26
C LEU A 101 -1.87 -18.92 -24.65
N SER A 102 -1.89 -19.85 -23.69
CA SER A 102 -2.20 -21.26 -23.98
C SER A 102 -3.64 -21.48 -24.42
N ALA A 103 -4.57 -20.61 -24.01
CA ALA A 103 -5.97 -20.63 -24.46
C ALA A 103 -6.55 -19.22 -24.54
N ALA A 104 -7.57 -19.04 -25.40
CA ALA A 104 -8.24 -17.74 -25.56
C ALA A 104 -9.18 -17.39 -24.40
N VAL A 105 -9.63 -18.38 -23.62
CA VAL A 105 -10.60 -18.23 -22.53
C VAL A 105 -10.09 -18.99 -21.30
N GLN A 106 -9.68 -18.25 -20.28
CA GLN A 106 -9.04 -18.79 -19.06
C GLN A 106 -9.55 -18.04 -17.80
N PRO A 107 -10.87 -18.13 -17.47
CA PRO A 107 -11.45 -17.40 -16.36
C PRO A 107 -10.97 -17.87 -15.00
N GLU A 108 -10.35 -19.05 -14.92
CA GLU A 108 -9.80 -19.66 -13.70
C GLU A 108 -8.50 -19.02 -13.24
N LEU A 109 -7.74 -18.38 -14.13
CA LEU A 109 -6.48 -17.73 -13.75
C LEU A 109 -6.73 -16.55 -12.81
N ARG A 110 -5.85 -16.39 -11.84
CA ARG A 110 -5.96 -15.33 -10.85
C ARG A 110 -4.65 -14.56 -10.76
N ALA A 111 -4.73 -13.25 -10.84
CA ALA A 111 -3.56 -12.38 -10.65
C ALA A 111 -2.84 -12.63 -9.30
N LEU A 112 -3.59 -13.04 -8.28
CA LEU A 112 -3.03 -13.37 -6.96
C LEU A 112 -1.97 -14.47 -6.99
N ASP A 113 -2.10 -15.43 -7.91
CA ASP A 113 -1.21 -16.59 -7.97
C ASP A 113 0.16 -16.26 -8.59
N ALA A 114 0.26 -15.14 -9.31
CA ALA A 114 1.47 -14.67 -10.00
C ALA A 114 1.98 -13.30 -9.48
N TYR A 115 1.25 -12.66 -8.56
CA TYR A 115 1.59 -11.32 -8.10
C TYR A 115 2.87 -11.33 -7.23
N ASP A 116 3.88 -10.59 -7.68
CA ASP A 116 5.09 -10.30 -6.89
C ASP A 116 4.96 -8.95 -6.17
N PRO A 117 4.76 -8.93 -4.83
CA PRO A 117 4.68 -7.69 -4.06
C PRO A 117 6.02 -6.96 -3.92
N GLN A 118 7.14 -7.59 -4.30
CA GLN A 118 8.47 -7.02 -4.24
C GLN A 118 8.95 -6.48 -5.59
N GLU A 119 8.11 -6.55 -6.64
CA GLU A 119 8.41 -5.96 -7.95
C GLU A 119 8.72 -4.47 -7.82
N ARG A 120 9.84 -4.05 -8.39
CA ARG A 120 10.37 -2.68 -8.26
C ARG A 120 9.44 -1.60 -8.82
N LEU A 121 8.63 -1.93 -9.82
CA LEU A 121 7.62 -1.01 -10.35
C LEU A 121 6.58 -0.62 -9.30
N ILE A 122 6.32 -1.46 -8.29
CA ILE A 122 5.39 -1.14 -7.19
C ILE A 122 5.92 0.04 -6.37
N GLU A 123 7.21 0.01 -6.02
CA GLU A 123 7.84 1.13 -5.34
C GLU A 123 7.87 2.39 -6.21
N TRP A 124 8.15 2.22 -7.49
CA TRP A 124 8.17 3.32 -8.46
C TRP A 124 6.82 4.01 -8.60
N VAL A 125 5.72 3.28 -8.83
CA VAL A 125 4.39 3.88 -8.93
C VAL A 125 3.93 4.49 -7.60
N ARG A 126 4.30 3.89 -6.46
CA ARG A 126 4.06 4.44 -5.14
C ARG A 126 4.76 5.79 -4.94
N SER A 127 5.97 5.98 -5.47
CA SER A 127 6.70 7.24 -5.39
C SER A 127 5.97 8.41 -6.08
N PHE A 128 5.07 8.10 -7.02
CA PHE A 128 4.17 9.06 -7.66
C PHE A 128 2.80 9.19 -7.00
N GLY A 129 2.63 8.56 -5.82
CA GLY A 129 1.41 8.68 -5.02
C GLY A 129 0.33 7.65 -5.32
N VAL A 130 0.59 6.63 -6.15
CA VAL A 130 -0.34 5.50 -6.35
C VAL A 130 -0.26 4.60 -5.13
N THR A 131 -1.34 4.50 -4.36
CA THR A 131 -1.40 3.73 -3.11
C THR A 131 -2.24 2.47 -3.22
N THR A 132 -3.02 2.36 -4.29
CA THR A 132 -3.91 1.23 -4.55
C THR A 132 -3.97 0.98 -6.05
N MET A 133 -3.93 -0.28 -6.45
CA MET A 133 -4.03 -0.68 -7.87
C MET A 133 -5.03 -1.82 -8.02
N ASN A 134 -5.78 -1.81 -9.12
CA ASN A 134 -6.41 -3.01 -9.65
C ASN A 134 -5.43 -3.62 -10.66
N THR A 135 -4.68 -4.64 -10.24
CA THR A 135 -3.68 -5.31 -11.08
C THR A 135 -4.20 -6.63 -11.62
N GLY A 136 -3.77 -6.98 -12.80
CA GLY A 136 -4.21 -8.19 -13.50
C GLY A 136 -3.57 -8.34 -14.87
N HIS A 137 -4.23 -9.13 -15.70
CA HIS A 137 -3.71 -9.49 -16.99
C HIS A 137 -3.65 -8.33 -17.97
N SER A 138 -2.59 -8.30 -18.78
CA SER A 138 -2.48 -7.44 -19.95
C SER A 138 -3.46 -7.88 -21.05
N PRO A 139 -3.83 -6.98 -21.98
CA PRO A 139 -4.60 -7.34 -23.15
C PRO A 139 -3.90 -8.41 -24.01
N GLY A 140 -4.63 -9.42 -24.47
CA GLY A 140 -4.05 -10.45 -25.34
C GLY A 140 -4.92 -11.70 -25.49
N ALA A 141 -5.70 -12.06 -24.48
CA ALA A 141 -6.68 -13.14 -24.55
C ALA A 141 -8.11 -12.59 -24.53
N LEU A 142 -9.09 -13.38 -24.95
CA LEU A 142 -10.49 -12.99 -24.93
C LEU A 142 -11.02 -12.88 -23.49
N ILE A 143 -10.64 -13.85 -22.64
CA ILE A 143 -10.87 -13.84 -21.19
C ILE A 143 -9.55 -14.27 -20.53
N SER A 144 -8.88 -13.33 -19.91
CA SER A 144 -7.53 -13.53 -19.37
C SER A 144 -7.52 -13.94 -17.88
N GLY A 145 -8.68 -13.99 -17.21
CA GLY A 145 -8.77 -14.36 -15.80
C GLY A 145 -9.23 -13.24 -14.88
N GLN A 146 -8.86 -13.35 -13.61
CA GLN A 146 -9.34 -12.51 -12.52
C GLN A 146 -8.25 -11.53 -12.08
N THR A 147 -8.60 -10.25 -12.00
CA THR A 147 -7.74 -9.21 -11.42
C THR A 147 -7.83 -9.22 -9.90
N MET A 148 -6.90 -8.52 -9.25
CA MET A 148 -6.91 -8.29 -7.80
C MET A 148 -6.72 -6.81 -7.48
N ILE A 149 -7.24 -6.38 -6.32
CA ILE A 149 -6.99 -5.03 -5.81
C ILE A 149 -5.94 -5.14 -4.72
N VAL A 150 -4.88 -4.35 -4.85
CA VAL A 150 -3.75 -4.36 -3.91
C VAL A 150 -3.44 -2.98 -3.37
N LYS A 151 -2.90 -2.93 -2.17
CA LYS A 151 -2.10 -1.81 -1.69
C LYS A 151 -0.69 -1.91 -2.26
N THR A 152 -0.08 -0.77 -2.57
CA THR A 152 1.32 -0.71 -3.04
C THR A 152 2.33 -0.91 -1.90
N VAL A 153 1.93 -1.62 -0.85
CA VAL A 153 2.73 -2.01 0.32
C VAL A 153 2.37 -3.45 0.70
N GLY A 154 3.30 -4.14 1.34
CA GLY A 154 3.19 -5.54 1.74
C GLY A 154 4.42 -6.31 1.30
N HIS A 155 4.73 -7.41 1.99
CA HIS A 155 5.86 -8.30 1.67
C HIS A 155 5.39 -9.59 1.01
N THR A 156 4.10 -9.88 1.12
CA THR A 156 3.44 -11.03 0.49
C THR A 156 2.23 -10.59 -0.31
N ALA A 157 1.79 -11.41 -1.26
CA ALA A 157 0.59 -11.14 -2.04
C ALA A 157 -0.65 -11.00 -1.15
N ASP A 158 -0.77 -11.83 -0.11
CA ASP A 158 -1.89 -11.78 0.83
C ASP A 158 -1.90 -10.50 1.67
N GLU A 159 -0.73 -9.99 2.10
CA GLU A 159 -0.62 -8.72 2.83
C GLU A 159 -0.98 -7.52 1.96
N ALA A 160 -0.61 -7.56 0.68
CA ALA A 160 -0.91 -6.49 -0.27
C ALA A 160 -2.37 -6.51 -0.71
N ALA A 161 -3.00 -7.69 -0.80
CA ALA A 161 -4.34 -7.87 -1.31
C ALA A 161 -5.40 -7.17 -0.45
N ILE A 162 -6.28 -6.42 -1.09
CA ILE A 162 -7.51 -5.95 -0.45
C ILE A 162 -8.56 -7.06 -0.65
N PRO A 163 -9.06 -7.68 0.44
CA PRO A 163 -10.06 -8.73 0.33
C PRO A 163 -11.28 -8.25 -0.45
N ARG A 164 -11.76 -9.06 -1.39
CA ARG A 164 -13.03 -8.77 -2.06
C ARG A 164 -14.13 -8.76 -1.00
N LEU A 165 -14.85 -7.66 -0.90
CA LEU A 165 -16.07 -7.65 -0.10
C LEU A 165 -17.05 -8.63 -0.77
N PRO A 166 -17.70 -9.53 0.01
CA PRO A 166 -18.73 -10.36 -0.57
C PRO A 166 -19.82 -9.45 -1.14
N PHE A 167 -20.16 -9.65 -2.41
CA PHE A 167 -21.30 -8.98 -3.00
C PHE A 167 -22.54 -9.35 -2.18
N ARG A 168 -23.19 -8.35 -1.60
CA ARG A 168 -24.48 -8.50 -0.94
C ARG A 168 -25.60 -8.28 -1.96
#